data_d929a4b02fd21f9ed8e5be71d350844a
#
_entry.id   d929a4b02fd21f9ed8e5be71d350844a
#
_cell.length_a   1.000
_cell.length_b   1.000
_cell.length_c   1.000
_cell.angle_alpha   90.00
_cell.angle_beta   90.00
_cell.angle_gamma   90.00
#
_symmetry.space_group_name_H-M   'P 1'
#
loop_
_entity.id
_entity.type
_entity.pdbx_description
1 polymer ?
#
loop_
_entity_poly.entity_id
_entity_poly.type
_entity_poly.pdbx_seq_one_letter_code
_entity_poly.pdbx_strand_id
1 'polypeptide(L)' 'MQAQVYVRKEQAHVLRSKYSAKEINEEWDLMSIPYIYEQEIIETILWYGTNIIVDSPASLRSEVISRLKVIANG' A
#
# COMPACT_ATOMS: atom_id res chain seq x y z
N MET A 1 -12.79 6.70 -3.50
CA MET A 1 -12.18 6.31 -2.21
C MET A 1 -10.67 6.41 -2.31
N GLN A 2 -10.02 6.61 -1.19
CA GLN A 2 -8.56 6.71 -1.16
C GLN A 2 -7.99 5.83 -0.04
N ALA A 3 -6.88 5.17 -0.34
CA ALA A 3 -6.12 4.40 0.64
C ALA A 3 -4.91 5.22 1.08
N GLN A 4 -4.64 5.25 2.38
CA GLN A 4 -3.42 5.85 2.92
C GLN A 4 -2.44 4.71 3.14
N VAL A 5 -1.30 4.78 2.47
CA VAL A 5 -0.30 3.71 2.53
C VAL A 5 1.08 4.27 2.81
N TYR A 6 1.87 3.51 3.58
CA TYR A 6 3.29 3.80 3.77
C TYR A 6 4.07 2.98 2.73
N VAL A 7 4.94 3.64 2.00
CA VAL A 7 5.75 3.00 0.95
C VAL A 7 7.21 3.22 1.24
N ARG A 8 8.04 2.17 1.15
CA ARG A 8 9.48 2.32 1.30
C ARG A 8 10.02 3.23 0.22
N LYS A 9 10.92 4.15 0.62
CA LYS A 9 11.45 5.14 -0.32
C LYS A 9 12.12 4.52 -1.53
N GLU A 10 12.78 3.38 -1.36
CA GLU A 10 13.42 2.68 -2.48
C GLU A 10 12.42 2.22 -3.53
N GLN A 11 11.19 1.92 -3.12
CA GLN A 11 10.12 1.46 -4.00
C GLN A 11 9.18 2.59 -4.42
N ALA A 12 9.35 3.76 -3.83
CA ALA A 12 8.42 4.87 -4.04
C ALA A 12 8.58 5.59 -5.38
N HIS A 13 9.69 5.41 -6.06
CA HIS A 13 9.98 6.14 -7.31
C HIS A 13 8.88 5.99 -8.35
N VAL A 14 8.42 4.78 -8.59
CA VAL A 14 7.38 4.52 -9.59
C VAL A 14 6.05 5.11 -9.12
N LEU A 15 5.72 4.93 -7.85
CA LEU A 15 4.47 5.43 -7.29
C LEU A 15 4.45 6.95 -7.17
N ARG A 16 5.58 7.57 -6.88
CA ARG A 16 5.70 9.03 -6.80
C ARG A 16 5.35 9.72 -8.12
N SER A 17 5.61 9.06 -9.23
CA SER A 17 5.27 9.62 -10.53
C SER A 17 3.77 9.64 -10.78
N LYS A 18 3.01 8.83 -10.06
CA LYS A 18 1.56 8.70 -10.22
C LYS A 18 0.75 9.35 -9.09
N TYR A 19 1.27 9.34 -7.88
CA TYR A 19 0.54 9.76 -6.69
C TYR A 19 1.36 10.71 -5.84
N SER A 20 0.67 11.60 -5.11
CA SER A 20 1.31 12.51 -4.17
C SER A 20 1.88 11.75 -2.99
N ALA A 21 3.12 12.04 -2.65
CA ALA A 21 3.81 11.41 -1.53
C ALA A 21 4.24 12.46 -0.52
N LYS A 22 4.13 12.11 0.76
CA LYS A 22 4.61 12.94 1.86
C LYS A 22 5.68 12.16 2.62
N GLU A 23 6.84 12.77 2.80
CA GLU A 23 7.92 12.15 3.56
C GLU A 23 7.53 12.05 5.04
N ILE A 24 7.65 10.85 5.60
CA ILE A 24 7.39 10.60 7.02
C ILE A 24 8.71 10.51 7.78
N ASN A 25 9.66 9.74 7.26
CA ASN A 25 10.99 9.58 7.83
C ASN A 25 11.97 9.16 6.74
N GLU A 26 13.15 8.72 7.11
CA GLU A 26 14.19 8.33 6.16
C GLU A 26 13.87 7.09 5.34
N GLU A 27 12.99 6.23 5.83
CA GLU A 27 12.65 4.96 5.18
C GLU A 27 11.31 4.96 4.46
N TRP A 28 10.35 5.79 4.90
CA TRP A 28 8.95 5.68 4.48
C TRP A 28 8.39 7.00 4.00
N ASP A 29 7.54 6.90 2.98
CA ASP A 29 6.68 7.99 2.52
C ASP A 29 5.23 7.57 2.72
N LEU A 30 4.37 8.55 3.01
CA LEU A 30 2.94 8.34 3.07
C LEU A 30 2.33 8.77 1.73
N MET A 31 1.54 7.90 1.13
CA MET A 31 0.86 8.18 -0.13
C MET A 31 -0.64 7.97 -0.01
N SER A 32 -1.41 8.81 -0.71
CA SER A 32 -2.84 8.62 -0.89
C SER A 32 -3.06 8.05 -2.28
N ILE A 33 -3.58 6.83 -2.35
CA ILE A 33 -3.85 6.17 -3.61
C ILE A 33 -5.36 6.10 -3.83
N PRO A 34 -5.90 6.79 -4.85
CA PRO A 34 -7.30 6.70 -5.16
C PRO A 34 -7.64 5.34 -5.77
N TYR A 35 -8.81 4.81 -5.45
CA TYR A 35 -9.26 3.56 -6.04
C TYR A 35 -10.79 3.55 -6.13
N ILE A 36 -11.31 2.75 -7.05
CA ILE A 36 -12.73 2.53 -7.22
C ILE A 36 -13.10 1.15 -6.68
N TYR A 37 -12.28 0.15 -7.00
CA TYR A 37 -12.49 -1.23 -6.56
C TYR A 37 -11.36 -1.67 -5.65
N GLU A 38 -11.71 -2.22 -4.48
CA GLU A 38 -10.72 -2.73 -3.53
C GLU A 38 -9.81 -3.78 -4.16
N GLN A 39 -10.35 -4.61 -5.04
CA GLN A 39 -9.57 -5.66 -5.69
C GLN A 39 -8.34 -5.11 -6.42
N GLU A 40 -8.50 -4.00 -7.12
CA GLU A 40 -7.39 -3.39 -7.86
C GLU A 40 -6.27 -2.93 -6.95
N ILE A 41 -6.63 -2.24 -5.86
CA ILE A 41 -5.62 -1.72 -4.95
C ILE A 41 -4.97 -2.84 -4.13
N ILE A 42 -5.73 -3.89 -3.80
CA ILE A 42 -5.19 -5.05 -3.10
C ILE A 42 -4.11 -5.72 -3.95
N GLU A 43 -4.36 -5.92 -5.23
CA GLU A 43 -3.38 -6.51 -6.14
C GLU A 43 -2.11 -5.68 -6.23
N THR A 44 -2.25 -4.36 -6.31
CA THR A 44 -1.11 -3.44 -6.32
C THR A 44 -0.29 -3.56 -5.04
N ILE A 45 -0.97 -3.59 -3.89
CA ILE A 45 -0.31 -3.69 -2.59
C ILE A 45 0.43 -5.02 -2.46
N LEU A 46 -0.20 -6.12 -2.87
CA LEU A 46 0.41 -7.45 -2.80
C LEU A 46 1.64 -7.56 -3.69
N TRP A 47 1.64 -6.87 -4.82
CA TRP A 47 2.81 -6.81 -5.71
C TRP A 47 4.04 -6.25 -4.99
N TYR A 48 3.86 -5.20 -4.19
CA TYR A 48 4.96 -4.58 -3.45
C TYR A 48 5.34 -5.34 -2.18
N GLY A 49 4.47 -6.22 -1.70
CA GLY A 49 4.74 -7.05 -0.52
C GLY A 49 5.01 -6.22 0.73
N THR A 50 6.15 -6.45 1.36
CA THR A 50 6.51 -5.76 2.61
C THR A 50 6.97 -4.32 2.40
N ASN A 51 7.09 -3.87 1.16
CA ASN A 51 7.51 -2.50 0.85
C ASN A 51 6.37 -1.49 0.92
N ILE A 52 5.14 -1.96 1.13
CA ILE A 52 3.98 -1.11 1.27
C ILE A 52 3.13 -1.59 2.46
N ILE A 53 2.69 -0.65 3.27
CA ILE A 53 1.86 -0.95 4.45
C ILE A 53 0.61 -0.07 4.38
N VAL A 54 -0.56 -0.69 4.45
CA VAL A 54 -1.83 0.04 4.44
C VAL A 54 -2.11 0.59 5.83
N ASP A 55 -2.31 1.91 5.91
CA ASP A 55 -2.72 2.57 7.14
C ASP A 55 -4.24 2.63 7.25
N SER A 56 -4.89 3.07 6.19
CA SER A 56 -6.36 3.19 6.16
C SER A 56 -6.89 3.00 4.74
N PRO A 57 -8.15 2.66 4.58
CA PRO A 57 -9.13 2.35 5.63
C PRO A 57 -8.87 1.00 6.30
N ALA A 58 -9.40 0.84 7.52
CA ALA A 58 -9.17 -0.37 8.31
C ALA A 58 -9.65 -1.65 7.62
N SER A 59 -10.74 -1.58 6.87
CA SER A 59 -11.26 -2.72 6.12
C SER A 59 -10.28 -3.21 5.06
N LEU A 60 -9.65 -2.29 4.35
CA LEU A 60 -8.64 -2.61 3.35
C LEU A 60 -7.39 -3.19 3.99
N ARG A 61 -6.95 -2.60 5.10
CA ARG A 61 -5.81 -3.09 5.86
C ARG A 61 -6.02 -4.54 6.32
N SER A 62 -7.19 -4.83 6.88
CA SER A 62 -7.53 -6.18 7.32
C SER A 62 -7.53 -7.18 6.18
N GLU A 63 -8.07 -6.81 5.04
CA GLU A 63 -8.13 -7.67 3.86
C GLU A 63 -6.73 -7.98 3.33
N VAL A 64 -5.86 -6.98 3.25
CA VAL A 64 -4.48 -7.17 2.81
C VAL A 64 -3.73 -8.11 3.74
N ILE A 65 -3.85 -7.89 5.06
CA ILE A 65 -3.20 -8.75 6.05
C ILE A 65 -3.69 -10.19 5.93
N SER A 66 -4.99 -10.37 5.76
CA SER A 66 -5.59 -11.71 5.59
C SER A 66 -5.02 -12.43 4.37
N ARG A 67 -4.90 -11.73 3.24
CA ARG A 67 -4.35 -12.31 2.02
C ARG A 67 -2.86 -12.63 2.14
N LEU A 68 -2.10 -11.80 2.82
CA LEU A 68 -0.68 -12.06 3.05
C LEU A 68 -0.48 -13.30 3.93
N LYS A 69 -1.34 -13.52 4.92
CA LYS A 69 -1.30 -14.71 5.76
C LYS A 69 -1.57 -15.98 4.94
N VAL A 70 -2.54 -15.92 4.04
CA VAL A 70 -2.85 -17.05 3.16
C VAL A 70 -1.65 -17.38 2.29
N ILE A 71 -1.01 -16.40 1.71
CA ILE A 71 0.19 -16.60 0.88
C ILE A 71 1.33 -17.19 1.69
N ALA A 72 1.54 -16.71 2.91
CA ALA A 72 2.62 -17.19 3.77
C ALA A 72 2.40 -18.64 4.24
N ASN A 73 1.16 -19.06 4.41
CA ASN A 73 0.80 -20.39 4.90
C ASN A 73 0.41 -21.36 3.79
N GLY A 74 0.21 -20.86 2.61
CA GLY A 74 -0.15 -21.64 1.45
C GLY A 74 1.05 -21.93 0.58
#